data_c5ef0791f7d8d72c285b8070fc0d3c64
#
_entry.id   c5ef0791f7d8d72c285b8070fc0d3c64
#
_cell.length_a   1.000
_cell.length_b   1.000
_cell.length_c   1.000
_cell.angle_alpha   90.00
_cell.angle_beta   90.00
_cell.angle_gamma   90.00
#
_symmetry.space_group_name_H-M   'P 1'
#
loop_
_entity.id
_entity.type
_entity.pdbx_description
1 polymer ?
#
loop_
_entity_poly.entity_id
_entity_poly.type
_entity_poly.pdbx_seq_one_letter_code
_entity_poly.pdbx_strand_id
1 'polypeptide(L)'
;MNKTILKVLTFAAGLAGLASCETYKVDAPETTAVSEFDGRWVCFAYPKANPAEPKTVFMIDIFNTTNNDADKFWINVIDCLPYYGYNLDCIQFLASCDGKALTFQADGVDAEQPKACYNFLREQGYPTAGYMKIVEATGYKASIDGKILKNSVETAAGTKVDGIEFSYKRVNPNGDVYEYTVKGMKNTGWAEDLQEYVDFLENALS
;
A
#
# COMPACT_ATOMS: atom_id res chain seq x y z
N MET A 1 -2.98 -6.76 -71.10
CA MET A 1 -3.34 -7.23 -69.76
C MET A 1 -4.78 -6.84 -69.49
N ASN A 2 -5.65 -7.79 -69.23
CA ASN A 2 -7.12 -7.57 -69.16
C ASN A 2 -7.44 -6.75 -67.90
N LYS A 3 -8.17 -5.65 -68.03
CA LYS A 3 -8.51 -4.74 -66.90
C LYS A 3 -9.19 -5.44 -65.72
N THR A 4 -9.87 -6.55 -66.00
CA THR A 4 -10.51 -7.39 -65.00
C THR A 4 -9.48 -8.15 -64.13
N ILE A 5 -8.39 -8.67 -64.75
CA ILE A 5 -7.33 -9.39 -64.03
C ILE A 5 -6.56 -8.44 -63.11
N LEU A 6 -6.35 -7.19 -63.54
CA LEU A 6 -5.68 -6.18 -62.73
C LEU A 6 -6.49 -5.82 -61.48
N LYS A 7 -7.84 -5.69 -61.61
CA LYS A 7 -8.73 -5.40 -60.50
C LYS A 7 -8.79 -6.56 -59.44
N VAL A 8 -8.76 -7.81 -59.91
CA VAL A 8 -8.74 -8.98 -59.02
C VAL A 8 -7.42 -9.10 -58.28
N LEU A 9 -6.32 -8.84 -58.94
CA LEU A 9 -4.98 -8.82 -58.32
C LEU A 9 -4.84 -7.69 -57.26
N THR A 10 -5.40 -6.50 -57.55
CA THR A 10 -5.35 -5.39 -56.59
C THR A 10 -6.21 -5.66 -55.35
N PHE A 11 -7.36 -6.34 -55.54
CA PHE A 11 -8.23 -6.72 -54.41
C PHE A 11 -7.63 -7.84 -53.55
N ALA A 12 -6.98 -8.82 -54.18
CA ALA A 12 -6.29 -9.89 -53.46
C ALA A 12 -5.05 -9.39 -52.70
N ALA A 13 -4.30 -8.43 -53.20
CA ALA A 13 -3.19 -7.79 -52.50
C ALA A 13 -3.66 -6.93 -51.33
N GLY A 14 -4.82 -6.27 -51.44
CA GLY A 14 -5.45 -5.51 -50.36
C GLY A 14 -5.90 -6.40 -49.16
N LEU A 15 -6.43 -7.58 -49.49
CA LEU A 15 -6.87 -8.57 -48.43
C LEU A 15 -5.65 -9.22 -47.75
N ALA A 16 -4.56 -9.48 -48.42
CA ALA A 16 -3.32 -10.00 -47.82
C ALA A 16 -2.67 -8.99 -46.88
N GLY A 17 -2.80 -7.69 -47.12
CA GLY A 17 -2.31 -6.64 -46.20
C GLY A 17 -3.09 -6.51 -44.91
N LEU A 18 -4.35 -6.92 -44.90
CA LEU A 18 -5.20 -6.91 -43.69
C LEU A 18 -4.98 -8.14 -42.77
N ALA A 19 -4.39 -9.21 -43.26
CA ALA A 19 -4.06 -10.40 -42.52
C ALA A 19 -2.72 -10.29 -41.73
N SER A 20 -1.97 -9.19 -41.95
CA SER A 20 -0.66 -8.94 -41.28
C SER A 20 -0.79 -8.15 -39.98
N CYS A 21 -1.98 -7.95 -39.43
CA CYS A 21 -2.09 -7.64 -38.01
C CYS A 21 -1.88 -8.94 -37.23
N GLU A 22 -0.63 -9.37 -37.08
CA GLU A 22 -0.29 -10.20 -35.93
C GLU A 22 -0.71 -9.41 -34.71
N THR A 23 -1.78 -9.85 -34.08
CA THR A 23 -2.09 -9.43 -32.71
C THR A 23 -0.88 -9.84 -31.89
N TYR A 24 0.03 -8.92 -31.65
CA TYR A 24 1.01 -9.08 -30.59
C TYR A 24 0.21 -9.45 -29.34
N LYS A 25 0.28 -10.70 -28.95
CA LYS A 25 -0.14 -11.10 -27.61
C LYS A 25 0.84 -10.40 -26.71
N VAL A 26 0.43 -9.25 -26.18
CA VAL A 26 1.12 -8.66 -25.05
C VAL A 26 0.96 -9.68 -23.93
N ASP A 27 2.06 -10.31 -23.55
CA ASP A 27 2.06 -11.19 -22.39
C ASP A 27 1.50 -10.39 -21.21
N ALA A 28 0.70 -11.04 -20.38
CA ALA A 28 0.20 -10.39 -19.18
C ALA A 28 1.41 -9.82 -18.40
N PRO A 29 1.33 -8.57 -17.91
CA PRO A 29 2.44 -7.99 -17.18
C PRO A 29 2.83 -8.92 -16.02
N GLU A 30 4.14 -9.18 -15.91
CA GLU A 30 4.66 -9.92 -14.77
C GLU A 30 4.36 -9.11 -13.50
N THR A 31 3.62 -9.71 -12.59
CA THR A 31 3.31 -9.12 -11.28
C THR A 31 4.20 -9.73 -10.21
N THR A 32 4.37 -9.02 -9.09
CA THR A 32 5.04 -9.60 -7.93
C THR A 32 4.26 -10.77 -7.37
N ALA A 33 4.92 -11.69 -6.68
CA ALA A 33 4.25 -12.85 -6.07
C ALA A 33 3.19 -12.47 -5.03
N VAL A 34 3.27 -11.24 -4.48
CA VAL A 34 2.35 -10.68 -3.49
C VAL A 34 1.50 -9.54 -4.04
N SER A 35 1.30 -9.45 -5.36
CA SER A 35 0.59 -8.37 -6.05
C SER A 35 -0.83 -8.10 -5.54
N GLU A 36 -1.47 -9.09 -4.93
CA GLU A 36 -2.79 -8.94 -4.31
C GLU A 36 -2.77 -8.05 -3.05
N PHE A 37 -1.61 -7.94 -2.41
CA PHE A 37 -1.40 -7.17 -1.19
C PHE A 37 -0.68 -5.86 -1.46
N ASP A 38 0.24 -5.83 -2.43
CA ASP A 38 1.19 -4.75 -2.63
C ASP A 38 0.53 -3.40 -2.95
N GLY A 39 1.30 -2.34 -2.71
CA GLY A 39 0.91 -0.96 -2.93
C GLY A 39 0.65 -0.20 -1.65
N ARG A 40 0.11 0.99 -1.81
CA ARG A 40 -0.21 1.91 -0.72
C ARG A 40 -1.66 1.81 -0.31
N TRP A 41 -1.89 1.80 1.00
CA TRP A 41 -3.21 1.78 1.63
C TRP A 41 -3.33 2.99 2.55
N VAL A 42 -4.52 3.56 2.66
CA VAL A 42 -4.85 4.61 3.62
C VAL A 42 -5.92 4.09 4.57
N CYS A 43 -5.70 4.26 5.87
CA CYS A 43 -6.49 3.57 6.88
C CYS A 43 -6.75 4.45 8.09
N PHE A 44 -7.95 4.35 8.67
CA PHE A 44 -8.20 4.81 10.02
C PHE A 44 -7.73 3.78 11.05
N ALA A 45 -7.08 4.24 12.12
CA ALA A 45 -6.62 3.42 13.23
C ALA A 45 -7.44 3.72 14.49
N TYR A 46 -8.15 2.71 14.96
CA TYR A 46 -9.03 2.75 16.11
C TYR A 46 -8.34 2.12 17.31
N PRO A 47 -8.07 2.85 18.42
CA PRO A 47 -7.47 2.28 19.60
C PRO A 47 -8.32 1.13 20.15
N LYS A 48 -7.70 0.01 20.49
CA LYS A 48 -8.43 -1.13 21.06
C LYS A 48 -9.15 -0.78 22.37
N ALA A 49 -8.60 0.18 23.14
CA ALA A 49 -9.20 0.67 24.36
C ALA A 49 -10.43 1.56 24.13
N ASN A 50 -10.55 2.21 22.97
CA ASN A 50 -11.70 3.03 22.56
C ASN A 50 -11.96 2.85 21.07
N PRO A 51 -12.68 1.81 20.64
CA PRO A 51 -12.87 1.50 19.23
C PRO A 51 -13.97 2.33 18.54
N ALA A 52 -14.62 3.27 19.25
CA ALA A 52 -15.72 4.04 18.70
C ALA A 52 -15.27 5.13 17.71
N GLU A 53 -14.06 5.66 17.92
CA GLU A 53 -13.52 6.76 17.13
C GLU A 53 -12.07 6.48 16.72
N PRO A 54 -11.66 6.85 15.49
CA PRO A 54 -10.27 6.73 15.08
C PRO A 54 -9.40 7.72 15.86
N LYS A 55 -8.18 7.32 16.19
CA LYS A 55 -7.18 8.17 16.84
C LYS A 55 -6.24 8.82 15.84
N THR A 56 -5.98 8.14 14.75
CA THR A 56 -5.01 8.56 13.73
C THR A 56 -5.32 7.92 12.38
N VAL A 57 -4.62 8.40 11.36
CA VAL A 57 -4.58 7.82 10.03
C VAL A 57 -3.23 7.12 9.84
N PHE A 58 -3.28 5.88 9.41
CA PHE A 58 -2.10 5.15 8.97
C PHE A 58 -2.00 5.14 7.45
N MET A 59 -0.82 5.44 6.93
CA MET A 59 -0.41 5.05 5.60
C MET A 59 0.33 3.72 5.69
N ILE A 60 -0.11 2.74 4.92
CA ILE A 60 0.49 1.40 4.89
C ILE A 60 1.08 1.17 3.51
N ASP A 61 2.38 0.89 3.45
CA ASP A 61 3.02 0.46 2.22
C ASP A 61 3.37 -1.03 2.33
N ILE A 62 2.85 -1.84 1.41
CA ILE A 62 3.16 -3.26 1.30
C ILE A 62 3.95 -3.49 0.02
N PHE A 63 5.03 -4.24 0.09
CA PHE A 63 5.88 -4.54 -1.05
C PHE A 63 6.56 -5.90 -0.91
N ASN A 64 6.90 -6.49 -2.04
CA ASN A 64 7.54 -7.79 -2.10
C ASN A 64 8.94 -7.78 -1.47
N THR A 65 9.40 -8.97 -1.07
CA THR A 65 10.78 -9.19 -0.67
C THR A 65 11.72 -9.14 -1.89
N THR A 66 13.01 -8.98 -1.65
CA THR A 66 14.03 -9.02 -2.73
C THR A 66 14.00 -10.32 -3.52
N ASN A 67 13.61 -11.43 -2.87
CA ASN A 67 13.52 -12.74 -3.52
C ASN A 67 12.15 -12.96 -4.20
N ASN A 68 11.23 -12.00 -4.12
CA ASN A 68 9.86 -12.14 -4.60
C ASN A 68 9.15 -13.38 -4.02
N ASP A 69 9.26 -13.55 -2.70
CA ASP A 69 8.63 -14.66 -1.98
C ASP A 69 7.09 -14.56 -2.08
N ALA A 70 6.42 -15.69 -2.27
CA ALA A 70 4.95 -15.72 -2.43
C ALA A 70 4.18 -15.79 -1.09
N ASP A 71 4.87 -16.07 0.00
CA ASP A 71 4.31 -16.32 1.33
C ASP A 71 4.66 -15.24 2.36
N LYS A 72 5.33 -14.16 1.94
CA LYS A 72 5.70 -13.04 2.83
C LYS A 72 5.97 -11.77 2.05
N PHE A 73 5.82 -10.65 2.74
CA PHE A 73 6.08 -9.31 2.22
C PHE A 73 6.59 -8.38 3.33
N TRP A 74 7.19 -7.28 2.91
CA TRP A 74 7.50 -6.17 3.80
C TRP A 74 6.29 -5.26 3.95
N ILE A 75 6.05 -4.80 5.18
CA ILE A 75 5.02 -3.82 5.48
C ILE A 75 5.62 -2.64 6.23
N ASN A 76 5.32 -1.43 5.76
CA ASN A 76 5.56 -0.18 6.48
C ASN A 76 4.26 0.31 7.08
N VAL A 77 4.27 0.62 8.36
CA VAL A 77 3.16 1.30 9.06
C VAL A 77 3.62 2.70 9.38
N ILE A 78 3.01 3.69 8.74
CA ILE A 78 3.33 5.11 8.88
C ILE A 78 2.16 5.79 9.58
N ASP A 79 2.37 6.28 10.82
CA ASP A 79 1.39 7.10 11.52
C ASP A 79 1.45 8.54 11.00
N CYS A 80 0.33 9.06 10.48
CA CYS A 80 0.27 10.39 9.88
C CYS A 80 0.05 11.52 10.90
N LEU A 81 -0.50 11.23 12.09
CA LEU A 81 -0.78 12.26 13.09
C LEU A 81 0.46 12.87 13.76
N PRO A 82 1.53 12.14 14.07
CA PRO A 82 2.71 12.71 14.72
C PRO A 82 3.51 13.70 13.87
N TYR A 83 3.03 13.99 12.67
CA TYR A 83 3.68 14.89 11.72
C TYR A 83 4.07 16.26 12.33
N TYR A 84 3.33 16.69 13.37
CA TYR A 84 3.55 17.98 14.05
C TYR A 84 4.23 17.84 15.42
N GLY A 85 4.38 16.64 15.96
CA GLY A 85 4.92 16.40 17.31
C GLY A 85 6.31 15.78 17.36
N TYR A 86 7.07 15.74 16.28
CA TYR A 86 8.44 15.21 16.22
C TYR A 86 8.61 13.70 16.44
N ASN A 87 7.54 12.91 16.39
CA ASN A 87 7.59 11.46 16.49
C ASN A 87 7.05 10.81 15.23
N LEU A 88 7.87 10.69 14.19
CA LEU A 88 7.51 9.83 13.07
C LEU A 88 7.51 8.39 13.52
N ASP A 89 6.31 7.90 13.65
CA ASP A 89 6.07 6.49 13.88
C ASP A 89 5.94 5.77 12.53
N CYS A 90 7.10 5.53 11.91
CA CYS A 90 7.18 4.67 10.74
C CYS A 90 7.99 3.45 11.12
N ILE A 91 7.37 2.29 11.13
CA ILE A 91 8.07 1.04 11.35
C ILE A 91 7.86 0.05 10.23
N GLN A 92 8.91 -0.70 9.93
CA GLN A 92 8.93 -1.72 8.90
C GLN A 92 9.18 -3.08 9.52
N PHE A 93 8.45 -4.08 9.07
CA PHE A 93 8.64 -5.48 9.48
C PHE A 93 8.17 -6.44 8.40
N LEU A 94 8.57 -7.71 8.56
CA LEU A 94 8.18 -8.78 7.65
C LEU A 94 6.91 -9.45 8.17
N ALA A 95 5.91 -9.63 7.29
CA ALA A 95 4.69 -10.38 7.57
C ALA A 95 4.59 -11.59 6.64
N SER A 96 4.04 -12.69 7.14
CA SER A 96 3.64 -13.84 6.32
C SER A 96 2.27 -13.59 5.69
N CYS A 97 2.01 -14.18 4.52
CA CYS A 97 0.73 -14.03 3.82
C CYS A 97 0.27 -15.33 3.14
N ASP A 98 -1.03 -15.43 2.93
CA ASP A 98 -1.68 -16.41 2.08
C ASP A 98 -2.42 -15.69 0.95
N GLY A 99 -1.85 -15.73 -0.26
CA GLY A 99 -2.42 -15.06 -1.44
C GLY A 99 -3.77 -15.64 -1.90
N LYS A 100 -4.12 -16.87 -1.50
CA LYS A 100 -5.42 -17.47 -1.82
C LYS A 100 -6.51 -17.04 -0.85
N ALA A 101 -6.17 -17.01 0.45
CA ALA A 101 -7.09 -16.57 1.50
C ALA A 101 -7.12 -15.04 1.63
N LEU A 102 -6.16 -14.33 1.02
CA LEU A 102 -5.95 -12.89 1.12
C LEU A 102 -5.74 -12.43 2.57
N THR A 103 -5.07 -13.26 3.37
CA THR A 103 -4.77 -13.00 4.77
C THR A 103 -3.27 -12.79 4.99
N PHE A 104 -2.93 -12.07 6.05
CA PHE A 104 -1.54 -11.83 6.43
C PHE A 104 -1.39 -11.73 7.94
N GLN A 105 -0.21 -12.12 8.44
CA GLN A 105 0.06 -12.12 9.88
C GLN A 105 1.54 -11.96 10.22
N ALA A 106 1.81 -11.41 11.39
CA ALA A 106 3.08 -11.46 12.08
C ALA A 106 2.82 -11.41 13.57
N ASP A 107 3.62 -12.08 14.41
CA ASP A 107 3.46 -12.07 15.86
C ASP A 107 4.79 -11.82 16.57
N GLY A 108 4.88 -10.66 17.24
CA GLY A 108 6.04 -10.25 18.01
C GLY A 108 7.35 -10.17 17.23
N VAL A 109 7.27 -9.96 15.93
CA VAL A 109 8.46 -9.88 15.06
C VAL A 109 9.27 -8.62 15.33
N ASP A 110 10.57 -8.68 15.05
CA ASP A 110 11.42 -7.49 15.08
C ASP A 110 10.95 -6.50 14.01
N ALA A 111 10.86 -5.24 14.43
CA ALA A 111 10.50 -4.13 13.56
C ALA A 111 11.56 -3.03 13.66
N GLU A 112 11.79 -2.33 12.55
CA GLU A 112 12.79 -1.27 12.44
C GLU A 112 12.19 -0.03 11.81
N GLN A 113 12.82 1.11 12.03
CA GLN A 113 12.47 2.34 11.32
C GLN A 113 13.21 2.40 9.99
N PRO A 114 12.52 2.44 8.85
CA PRO A 114 13.18 2.48 7.55
C PRO A 114 13.86 3.82 7.31
N LYS A 115 15.07 3.78 6.75
CA LYS A 115 15.86 4.98 6.39
C LYS A 115 15.13 5.94 5.45
N ALA A 116 14.22 5.42 4.63
CA ALA A 116 13.43 6.23 3.70
C ALA A 116 12.53 7.25 4.41
N CYS A 117 11.94 6.91 5.56
CA CYS A 117 11.13 7.85 6.34
C CYS A 117 11.98 9.02 6.85
N TYR A 118 13.19 8.75 7.32
CA TYR A 118 14.13 9.78 7.76
C TYR A 118 14.50 10.74 6.63
N ASN A 119 14.84 10.23 5.44
CA ASN A 119 15.22 11.06 4.30
C ASN A 119 14.07 11.95 3.83
N PHE A 120 12.85 11.41 3.76
CA PHE A 120 11.66 12.17 3.40
C PHE A 120 11.47 13.39 4.29
N LEU A 121 11.58 13.22 5.60
CA LEU A 121 11.44 14.33 6.55
C LEU A 121 12.50 15.41 6.36
N ARG A 122 13.76 15.00 6.20
CA ARG A 122 14.85 15.91 5.96
C ARG A 122 14.64 16.73 4.68
N GLU A 123 14.13 16.10 3.62
CA GLU A 123 13.81 16.77 2.36
C GLU A 123 12.67 17.77 2.49
N GLN A 124 11.73 17.53 3.41
CA GLN A 124 10.65 18.47 3.73
C GLN A 124 11.06 19.59 4.69
N GLY A 125 12.33 19.66 5.08
CA GLY A 125 12.86 20.74 5.92
C GLY A 125 12.57 20.58 7.42
N TYR A 126 12.12 19.41 7.86
CA TYR A 126 11.91 19.15 9.28
C TYR A 126 13.24 18.99 10.03
N PRO A 127 13.33 19.48 11.29
CA PRO A 127 14.54 19.34 12.07
C PRO A 127 14.81 17.86 12.37
N THR A 128 15.91 17.34 11.82
CA THR A 128 16.23 15.91 11.85
C THR A 128 17.02 15.49 13.10
N ALA A 129 17.55 16.42 13.88
CA ALA A 129 18.35 16.11 15.06
C ALA A 129 17.60 15.26 16.11
N GLY A 130 16.28 15.44 16.26
CA GLY A 130 15.41 14.63 17.11
C GLY A 130 15.14 13.24 16.53
N TYR A 131 15.16 13.10 15.22
CA TYR A 131 14.87 11.86 14.50
C TYR A 131 16.07 10.91 14.46
N MET A 132 17.30 11.43 14.51
CA MET A 132 18.50 10.59 14.60
C MET A 132 18.46 9.65 15.80
N LYS A 133 17.88 10.09 16.92
CA LYS A 133 17.70 9.24 18.11
C LYS A 133 16.67 8.11 17.90
N ILE A 134 15.68 8.34 17.05
CA ILE A 134 14.64 7.34 16.75
C ILE A 134 15.18 6.30 15.77
N VAL A 135 15.97 6.71 14.79
CA VAL A 135 16.64 5.80 13.84
C VAL A 135 17.64 4.88 14.53
N GLU A 136 18.26 5.34 15.61
CA GLU A 136 19.16 4.54 16.45
C GLU A 136 18.41 3.65 17.45
N ALA A 137 17.11 3.87 17.66
CA ALA A 137 16.31 3.04 18.55
C ALA A 137 15.96 1.73 17.84
N THR A 138 16.67 0.68 18.19
CA THR A 138 16.37 -0.71 17.81
C THR A 138 15.49 -1.35 18.90
N GLY A 139 14.83 -2.47 18.56
CA GLY A 139 14.09 -3.26 19.54
C GLY A 139 12.58 -3.00 19.58
N TYR A 140 12.02 -2.41 18.51
CA TYR A 140 10.57 -2.45 18.31
C TYR A 140 10.11 -3.88 18.03
N LYS A 141 8.91 -4.20 18.49
CA LYS A 141 8.20 -5.43 18.13
C LYS A 141 6.87 -5.10 17.52
N ALA A 142 6.51 -5.83 16.47
CA ALA A 142 5.22 -5.67 15.80
C ALA A 142 4.46 -6.98 15.72
N SER A 143 3.15 -6.90 15.90
CA SER A 143 2.21 -7.97 15.56
C SER A 143 1.12 -7.41 14.68
N ILE A 144 0.69 -8.19 13.69
CA ILE A 144 -0.39 -7.85 12.77
C ILE A 144 -1.16 -9.13 12.44
N ASP A 145 -2.47 -9.01 12.29
CA ASP A 145 -3.35 -10.09 11.81
C ASP A 145 -4.49 -9.46 11.01
N GLY A 146 -4.57 -9.78 9.72
CA GLY A 146 -5.47 -9.08 8.83
C GLY A 146 -5.75 -9.76 7.51
N LYS A 147 -6.55 -9.06 6.70
CA LYS A 147 -7.02 -9.52 5.40
C LYS A 147 -7.28 -8.38 4.43
N ILE A 148 -7.22 -8.71 3.15
CA ILE A 148 -7.71 -7.86 2.06
C ILE A 148 -9.15 -8.26 1.71
N LEU A 149 -9.99 -7.26 1.49
CA LEU A 149 -11.39 -7.39 1.12
C LEU A 149 -11.58 -6.86 -0.30
N LYS A 150 -11.72 -7.75 -1.28
CA LYS A 150 -11.82 -7.37 -2.70
C LYS A 150 -13.04 -6.51 -2.98
N ASN A 151 -12.82 -5.35 -3.66
CA ASN A 151 -13.85 -4.42 -4.12
C ASN A 151 -14.86 -4.02 -3.02
N SER A 152 -14.40 -3.93 -1.76
CA SER A 152 -15.29 -3.75 -0.61
C SER A 152 -15.55 -2.30 -0.24
N VAL A 153 -14.78 -1.36 -0.77
CA VAL A 153 -14.91 0.07 -0.49
C VAL A 153 -15.34 0.80 -1.76
N GLU A 154 -16.40 1.61 -1.66
CA GLU A 154 -16.79 2.55 -2.71
C GLU A 154 -16.19 3.91 -2.37
N THR A 155 -15.37 4.46 -3.28
CA THR A 155 -14.69 5.74 -3.10
C THR A 155 -15.63 6.91 -3.37
N ALA A 156 -15.21 8.12 -3.00
CA ALA A 156 -15.97 9.35 -3.27
C ALA A 156 -16.22 9.55 -4.77
N ALA A 157 -15.31 9.11 -5.62
CA ALA A 157 -15.46 9.11 -7.08
C ALA A 157 -16.39 8.01 -7.64
N GLY A 158 -16.96 7.15 -6.77
CA GLY A 158 -17.85 6.06 -7.15
C GLY A 158 -17.13 4.82 -7.70
N THR A 159 -15.83 4.73 -7.54
CA THR A 159 -15.03 3.56 -7.94
C THR A 159 -14.96 2.55 -6.79
N LYS A 160 -15.09 1.26 -7.10
CA LYS A 160 -14.87 0.20 -6.10
C LYS A 160 -13.41 -0.18 -6.05
N VAL A 161 -12.85 -0.17 -4.84
CA VAL A 161 -11.47 -0.54 -4.56
C VAL A 161 -11.38 -1.60 -3.47
N ASP A 162 -10.24 -2.25 -3.36
CA ASP A 162 -9.99 -3.21 -2.30
C ASP A 162 -9.91 -2.51 -0.95
N GLY A 163 -10.51 -3.12 0.07
CA GLY A 163 -10.38 -2.74 1.46
C GLY A 163 -9.31 -3.56 2.17
N ILE A 164 -8.83 -3.05 3.30
CA ILE A 164 -7.91 -3.74 4.20
C ILE A 164 -8.43 -3.61 5.64
N GLU A 165 -8.41 -4.70 6.38
CA GLU A 165 -8.73 -4.72 7.81
C GLU A 165 -7.70 -5.56 8.56
N PHE A 166 -7.19 -5.05 9.68
CA PHE A 166 -6.26 -5.79 10.50
C PHE A 166 -6.24 -5.31 11.96
N SER A 167 -5.83 -6.19 12.87
CA SER A 167 -5.36 -5.82 14.19
C SER A 167 -3.88 -5.50 14.13
N TYR A 168 -3.45 -4.49 14.86
CA TYR A 168 -2.06 -4.06 14.92
C TYR A 168 -1.62 -3.81 16.35
N LYS A 169 -0.46 -4.36 16.70
CA LYS A 169 0.18 -4.11 17.97
C LYS A 169 1.64 -3.74 17.75
N ARG A 170 2.06 -2.67 18.41
CA ARG A 170 3.45 -2.25 18.49
C ARG A 170 3.90 -2.18 19.93
N VAL A 171 5.09 -2.68 20.20
CA VAL A 171 5.81 -2.50 21.46
C VAL A 171 7.08 -1.71 21.19
N ASN A 172 7.19 -0.57 21.83
CA ASN A 172 8.36 0.30 21.72
C ASN A 172 9.52 -0.23 22.58
N PRO A 173 10.77 0.20 22.31
CA PRO A 173 11.93 -0.20 23.11
C PRO A 173 11.84 0.17 24.60
N ASN A 174 11.08 1.21 24.94
CA ASN A 174 10.81 1.63 26.33
C ASN A 174 9.69 0.83 27.03
N GLY A 175 9.07 -0.13 26.32
CA GLY A 175 7.99 -0.97 26.83
C GLY A 175 6.58 -0.43 26.59
N ASP A 176 6.41 0.75 26.00
CA ASP A 176 5.08 1.26 25.63
C ASP A 176 4.41 0.37 24.60
N VAL A 177 3.13 0.08 24.81
CA VAL A 177 2.32 -0.79 23.95
C VAL A 177 1.21 0.03 23.31
N TYR A 178 1.09 -0.10 21.98
CA TYR A 178 0.05 0.51 21.17
C TYR A 178 -0.72 -0.59 20.45
N GLU A 179 -2.04 -0.62 20.62
CA GLU A 179 -2.92 -1.60 19.99
C GLU A 179 -4.07 -0.90 19.25
N TYR A 180 -4.27 -1.30 17.99
CA TYR A 180 -5.29 -0.73 17.12
C TYR A 180 -6.05 -1.81 16.35
N THR A 181 -7.30 -1.51 16.03
CA THR A 181 -8.00 -2.10 14.89
C THR A 181 -7.89 -1.10 13.75
N VAL A 182 -7.45 -1.55 12.59
CA VAL A 182 -7.16 -0.71 11.43
C VAL A 182 -8.06 -1.09 10.28
N LYS A 183 -8.68 -0.11 9.65
CA LYS A 183 -9.57 -0.28 8.49
C LYS A 183 -9.29 0.80 7.46
N GLY A 184 -9.25 0.40 6.21
CA GLY A 184 -8.98 1.36 5.15
C GLY A 184 -9.16 0.78 3.76
N MET A 185 -8.63 1.49 2.79
CA MET A 185 -8.75 1.16 1.37
C MET A 185 -7.41 1.30 0.64
N LYS A 186 -7.31 0.64 -0.50
CA LYS A 186 -6.20 0.83 -1.42
C LYS A 186 -6.20 2.27 -1.93
N ASN A 187 -5.05 2.95 -1.83
CA ASN A 187 -4.92 4.34 -2.26
C ASN A 187 -5.07 4.43 -3.79
N THR A 188 -6.03 5.19 -4.25
CA THR A 188 -6.30 5.41 -5.68
C THR A 188 -5.41 6.47 -6.31
N GLY A 189 -4.79 7.33 -5.49
CA GLY A 189 -4.04 8.51 -5.93
C GLY A 189 -4.92 9.72 -6.27
N TRP A 190 -6.26 9.61 -6.17
CA TRP A 190 -7.18 10.73 -6.39
C TRP A 190 -7.42 11.47 -5.08
N ALA A 191 -7.31 12.82 -5.12
CA ALA A 191 -7.42 13.66 -3.93
C ALA A 191 -8.81 13.56 -3.28
N GLU A 192 -9.87 13.51 -4.07
CA GLU A 192 -11.26 13.38 -3.60
C GLU A 192 -11.52 12.09 -2.82
N ASP A 193 -10.85 10.99 -3.17
CA ASP A 193 -10.99 9.73 -2.45
C ASP A 193 -10.27 9.73 -1.09
N LEU A 194 -9.35 10.66 -0.90
CA LEU A 194 -8.56 10.82 0.33
C LEU A 194 -9.08 11.92 1.25
N GLN A 195 -10.10 12.69 0.82
CA GLN A 195 -10.54 13.91 1.52
C GLN A 195 -10.97 13.63 2.97
N GLU A 196 -11.67 12.54 3.23
CA GLU A 196 -12.09 12.17 4.58
C GLU A 196 -10.91 11.99 5.54
N TYR A 197 -9.82 11.39 5.07
CA TYR A 197 -8.59 11.18 5.85
C TYR A 197 -7.85 12.52 6.09
N VAL A 198 -7.83 13.39 5.09
CA VAL A 198 -7.22 14.73 5.19
C VAL A 198 -8.01 15.57 6.19
N ASP A 199 -9.33 15.64 6.07
CA ASP A 199 -10.22 16.39 6.98
C ASP A 199 -10.06 15.92 8.43
N PHE A 200 -9.94 14.61 8.63
CA PHE A 200 -9.67 14.05 9.96
C PHE A 200 -8.35 14.55 10.54
N LEU A 201 -7.27 14.53 9.74
CA LEU A 201 -5.94 14.98 10.19
C LEU A 201 -5.93 16.47 10.47
N GLU A 202 -6.55 17.30 9.63
CA GLU A 202 -6.64 18.75 9.82
C GLU A 202 -7.43 19.09 11.09
N ASN A 203 -8.55 18.41 11.34
CA ASN A 203 -9.35 18.60 12.55
C ASN A 203 -8.63 18.14 13.83
N ALA A 204 -7.82 17.09 13.75
CA ALA A 204 -7.05 16.60 14.89
C ALA A 204 -5.86 17.51 15.26
N LEU A 205 -5.48 18.42 14.38
CA LEU A 205 -4.34 19.33 14.52
C LEU A 205 -4.77 20.77 14.87
N SER A 206 -6.07 21.09 14.78
CA SER A 206 -6.64 22.40 15.12
C SER A 206 -6.93 22.53 16.63
#